data_6df669c073b62982a83bd49a06918e68
#
_entry.id   6df669c073b62982a83bd49a06918e68
#
_cell.length_a   1.000
_cell.length_b   1.000
_cell.length_c   1.000
_cell.angle_alpha   90.00
_cell.angle_beta   90.00
_cell.angle_gamma   90.00
#
_symmetry.space_group_name_H-M   'P 1'
#
loop_
_entity.id
_entity.type
_entity.pdbx_description
1 polymer ?
#
loop_
_entity_poly.entity_id
_entity_poly.type
_entity_poly.pdbx_seq_one_letter_code
_entity_poly.pdbx_strand_id
1 'polypeptide(L)'
;MKMSRLFLPFALVVAALLALSTLQTIPNGSQHYYMIDVGETQTVLNLWGTLHATGYPLYVMTGSALVGLLRALGIAPETAPALVSLFWHLIALGLFYAFLRRIGIRGWIAAGTLIAFAAARTVWIHGTIAEIYSLTLALLALMLWIAVSKQPGRALWLALIGGFAVAHHRALAFAAFGLIFMVWDDLFGERRRIPLKIAACIGLALIGFLPYLYLPLRAWAGARWVYGDPGTLSGFLDQFLGREADRFFGVDGFDGLIANLGVVTQVLLTDAGMIGLIAGVIGLIMGAVRRETRRAALMLILIGGLAYGFHVAAYTDVLSALILMALLPLAVGWAFAAERVLRLVPAWGQIGVGVGLAAYAASLFVWHQPFIRDLTADQTGLRAIDAARRIPTGAVAMIPWGVHHAAIGFARDVTGEIGGFDLVDHNADLRALKTAGREIVTLSDTFYNFPASWWSDRLGAPVYLHTAAPGWVEVAAEPWLAMPIDGAFQTEVVPITPRLVCDAELIAVDVLWYAHVQPTRDLSVFVHLIDSSGAVIAQADQRAPVYGWRPLTTWVQHEYVRDIYPLPRMPGSAVNFGLYAVLPDGGFENVLSETLPLDCP
;
A
#
# COMPACT_ATOMS: atom_id res chain seq x y z
N MET A 1 -36.77 -11.00 25.18
CA MET A 1 -35.88 -9.83 25.40
C MET A 1 -34.41 -10.19 25.66
N LYS A 2 -34.05 -11.26 26.39
CA LYS A 2 -32.64 -11.61 26.70
C LYS A 2 -31.82 -12.06 25.47
N MET A 3 -32.37 -12.88 24.57
CA MET A 3 -31.65 -13.39 23.37
C MET A 3 -31.28 -12.29 22.36
N SER A 4 -32.08 -11.26 22.19
CA SER A 4 -31.79 -10.18 21.22
C SER A 4 -30.56 -9.34 21.58
N ARG A 5 -30.10 -9.37 22.83
CA ARG A 5 -28.90 -8.66 23.30
C ARG A 5 -27.60 -9.39 22.95
N LEU A 6 -27.66 -10.68 22.57
CA LEU A 6 -26.49 -11.50 22.28
C LEU A 6 -26.07 -11.45 20.80
N PHE A 7 -26.94 -10.99 19.90
CA PHE A 7 -26.65 -11.02 18.45
C PHE A 7 -25.48 -10.13 18.05
N LEU A 8 -25.38 -8.92 18.59
CA LEU A 8 -24.27 -8.03 18.30
C LEU A 8 -22.93 -8.54 18.85
N PRO A 9 -22.80 -8.88 20.14
CA PRO A 9 -21.54 -9.44 20.66
C PRO A 9 -21.09 -10.67 19.89
N PHE A 10 -22.01 -11.60 19.59
CA PHE A 10 -21.70 -12.79 18.79
C PHE A 10 -21.15 -12.44 17.41
N ALA A 11 -21.83 -11.55 16.68
CA ALA A 11 -21.40 -11.13 15.35
C ALA A 11 -20.04 -10.41 15.36
N LEU A 12 -19.78 -9.57 16.35
CA LEU A 12 -18.48 -8.89 16.52
C LEU A 12 -17.36 -9.88 16.88
N VAL A 13 -17.64 -10.89 17.71
CA VAL A 13 -16.65 -11.95 18.01
C VAL A 13 -16.32 -12.74 16.73
N VAL A 14 -17.32 -13.12 15.93
CA VAL A 14 -17.07 -13.80 14.65
C VAL A 14 -16.25 -12.91 13.72
N ALA A 15 -16.59 -11.63 13.56
CA ALA A 15 -15.85 -10.69 12.74
C ALA A 15 -14.41 -10.48 13.25
N ALA A 16 -14.20 -10.41 14.56
CA ALA A 16 -12.88 -10.32 15.16
C ALA A 16 -12.03 -11.58 14.87
N LEU A 17 -12.62 -12.77 15.00
CA LEU A 17 -11.93 -14.03 14.69
C LEU A 17 -11.59 -14.14 13.21
N LEU A 18 -12.47 -13.69 12.31
CA LEU A 18 -12.18 -13.58 10.88
C LEU A 18 -10.93 -12.72 10.65
N ALA A 19 -10.94 -11.50 11.15
CA ALA A 19 -9.84 -10.56 10.96
C ALA A 19 -8.53 -11.07 11.62
N LEU A 20 -8.59 -11.59 12.84
CA LEU A 20 -7.42 -12.12 13.55
C LEU A 20 -6.80 -13.34 12.84
N SER A 21 -7.59 -14.13 12.10
CA SER A 21 -7.09 -15.31 11.36
C SER A 21 -6.14 -14.97 10.21
N THR A 22 -6.14 -13.72 9.77
CA THR A 22 -5.32 -13.20 8.67
C THR A 22 -4.66 -11.86 9.02
N LEU A 23 -4.52 -11.55 10.32
CA LEU A 23 -3.93 -10.29 10.76
C LEU A 23 -2.48 -10.18 10.28
N GLN A 24 -2.12 -9.03 9.74
CA GLN A 24 -0.75 -8.75 9.35
C GLN A 24 0.15 -8.62 10.59
N THR A 25 1.24 -9.40 10.61
CA THR A 25 2.18 -9.49 11.74
C THR A 25 3.64 -9.30 11.32
N ILE A 26 3.87 -8.89 10.08
CA ILE A 26 5.20 -8.68 9.51
C ILE A 26 5.28 -7.31 8.82
N PRO A 27 6.48 -6.72 8.67
CA PRO A 27 6.69 -5.51 7.89
C PRO A 27 6.27 -5.71 6.43
N ASN A 28 5.55 -4.74 5.88
CA ASN A 28 5.06 -4.82 4.51
C ASN A 28 6.09 -4.31 3.51
N GLY A 29 6.19 -5.00 2.37
CA GLY A 29 6.95 -4.59 1.19
C GLY A 29 6.23 -4.94 -0.11
N SER A 30 4.98 -5.41 -0.02
CA SER A 30 4.19 -5.85 -1.17
C SER A 30 3.72 -4.68 -2.03
N GLN A 31 3.83 -4.82 -3.34
CA GLN A 31 3.35 -3.85 -4.34
C GLN A 31 1.89 -4.09 -4.74
N HIS A 32 1.19 -5.04 -4.10
CA HIS A 32 -0.23 -5.25 -4.36
C HIS A 32 -1.03 -4.00 -3.96
N TYR A 33 -1.99 -3.56 -4.78
CA TYR A 33 -2.70 -2.28 -4.58
C TYR A 33 -3.41 -2.13 -3.22
N TYR A 34 -3.77 -3.21 -2.53
CA TYR A 34 -4.25 -3.16 -1.15
C TYR A 34 -3.15 -2.91 -0.12
N MET A 35 -1.89 -3.14 -0.49
CA MET A 35 -0.77 -3.18 0.45
C MET A 35 0.22 -2.02 0.27
N ILE A 36 0.09 -1.24 -0.81
CA ILE A 36 1.11 -0.28 -1.24
C ILE A 36 1.46 0.76 -0.16
N ASP A 37 0.49 1.17 0.67
CA ASP A 37 0.66 2.19 1.71
C ASP A 37 0.80 1.60 3.12
N VAL A 38 0.69 0.26 3.25
CA VAL A 38 0.69 -0.42 4.55
C VAL A 38 2.01 -0.27 5.29
N GLY A 39 3.14 -0.38 4.59
CA GLY A 39 4.47 -0.23 5.20
C GLY A 39 4.72 1.20 5.71
N GLU A 40 4.26 2.20 4.96
CA GLU A 40 4.29 3.59 5.39
C GLU A 40 3.44 3.79 6.65
N THR A 41 2.22 3.25 6.66
CA THR A 41 1.34 3.32 7.83
C THR A 41 1.94 2.62 9.05
N GLN A 42 2.58 1.45 8.86
CA GLN A 42 3.30 0.77 9.96
C GLN A 42 4.38 1.67 10.55
N THR A 43 5.17 2.32 9.71
CA THR A 43 6.25 3.22 10.13
C THR A 43 5.71 4.47 10.82
N VAL A 44 4.78 5.17 10.17
CA VAL A 44 4.22 6.44 10.64
C VAL A 44 3.52 6.31 11.98
N LEU A 45 2.68 5.29 12.18
CA LEU A 45 1.96 5.12 13.44
C LEU A 45 2.88 4.80 14.62
N ASN A 46 4.04 4.17 14.37
CA ASN A 46 5.04 3.93 15.41
C ASN A 46 5.86 5.18 15.75
N LEU A 47 6.07 6.11 14.80
CA LEU A 47 6.96 7.26 14.94
C LEU A 47 6.22 8.59 15.14
N TRP A 48 4.89 8.62 15.13
CA TRP A 48 4.12 9.86 15.08
C TRP A 48 4.53 10.73 13.89
N GLY A 49 4.73 10.11 12.73
CA GLY A 49 5.11 10.76 11.49
C GLY A 49 3.94 11.38 10.73
N THR A 50 4.11 11.60 9.42
CA THR A 50 3.03 12.02 8.52
C THR A 50 2.95 11.08 7.32
N LEU A 51 1.73 10.70 6.92
CA LEU A 51 1.47 9.88 5.73
C LEU A 51 1.53 10.75 4.46
N HIS A 52 1.64 10.09 3.30
CA HIS A 52 1.47 10.72 1.99
C HIS A 52 0.16 11.52 1.89
N ALA A 53 0.01 12.32 0.83
CA ALA A 53 -1.18 13.18 0.67
C ALA A 53 -2.50 12.35 0.65
N THR A 54 -3.50 12.70 1.46
CA THR A 54 -3.72 13.97 2.18
C THR A 54 -3.18 13.99 3.63
N GLY A 55 -2.24 13.12 4.03
CA GLY A 55 -1.64 13.10 5.35
C GLY A 55 -2.46 12.41 6.45
N TYR A 56 -3.76 12.24 6.28
CA TYR A 56 -4.70 11.55 7.18
C TYR A 56 -4.53 11.84 8.68
N PRO A 57 -4.39 13.12 9.10
CA PRO A 57 -3.91 13.46 10.45
C PRO A 57 -4.79 12.92 11.58
N LEU A 58 -6.12 12.87 11.41
CA LEU A 58 -7.02 12.28 12.40
C LEU A 58 -6.69 10.80 12.68
N TYR A 59 -6.42 10.03 11.62
CA TYR A 59 -6.05 8.63 11.73
C TYR A 59 -4.68 8.47 12.37
N VAL A 60 -3.70 9.26 11.94
CA VAL A 60 -2.33 9.21 12.49
C VAL A 60 -2.34 9.54 13.98
N MET A 61 -2.99 10.64 14.41
CA MET A 61 -3.05 11.04 15.82
C MET A 61 -3.68 9.96 16.69
N THR A 62 -4.84 9.44 16.28
CA THR A 62 -5.55 8.41 17.06
C THR A 62 -4.86 7.05 16.98
N GLY A 63 -4.34 6.71 15.81
CA GLY A 63 -3.63 5.45 15.55
C GLY A 63 -2.31 5.38 16.31
N SER A 64 -1.47 6.44 16.25
CA SER A 64 -0.20 6.46 16.99
C SER A 64 -0.41 6.38 18.50
N ALA A 65 -1.45 7.03 19.04
CA ALA A 65 -1.79 6.91 20.45
C ALA A 65 -2.16 5.46 20.84
N LEU A 66 -2.96 4.78 20.00
CA LEU A 66 -3.34 3.38 20.21
C LEU A 66 -2.13 2.44 20.03
N VAL A 67 -1.27 2.67 19.02
CA VAL A 67 -0.02 1.92 18.83
C VAL A 67 0.88 2.06 20.05
N GLY A 68 1.04 3.29 20.58
CA GLY A 68 1.81 3.52 21.81
C GLY A 68 1.29 2.70 22.99
N LEU A 69 -0.04 2.64 23.17
CA LEU A 69 -0.67 1.81 24.20
C LEU A 69 -0.43 0.30 23.95
N LEU A 70 -0.63 -0.17 22.73
CA LEU A 70 -0.45 -1.58 22.38
C LEU A 70 0.99 -2.03 22.56
N ARG A 71 1.97 -1.20 22.18
CA ARG A 71 3.39 -1.45 22.41
C ARG A 71 3.74 -1.49 23.90
N ALA A 72 3.15 -0.61 24.69
CA ALA A 72 3.31 -0.64 26.16
C ALA A 72 2.75 -1.94 26.79
N LEU A 73 1.79 -2.61 26.11
CA LEU A 73 1.27 -3.92 26.47
C LEU A 73 2.08 -5.09 25.90
N GLY A 74 3.21 -4.83 25.23
CA GLY A 74 4.10 -5.84 24.67
C GLY A 74 3.74 -6.33 23.27
N ILE A 75 2.83 -5.65 22.56
CA ILE A 75 2.51 -5.98 21.17
C ILE A 75 3.66 -5.52 20.26
N ALA A 76 4.07 -6.37 19.33
CA ALA A 76 5.13 -6.10 18.38
C ALA A 76 4.80 -4.88 17.48
N PRO A 77 5.81 -4.04 17.14
CA PRO A 77 5.60 -2.79 16.39
C PRO A 77 5.03 -3.00 14.98
N GLU A 78 5.32 -4.10 14.32
CA GLU A 78 4.78 -4.46 13.01
C GLU A 78 3.30 -4.87 13.06
N THR A 79 2.84 -5.42 14.21
CA THR A 79 1.47 -5.90 14.42
C THR A 79 0.54 -4.83 14.98
N ALA A 80 1.05 -3.93 15.82
CA ALA A 80 0.24 -2.93 16.52
C ALA A 80 -0.58 -2.04 15.57
N PRO A 81 -0.07 -1.56 14.41
CA PRO A 81 -0.85 -0.79 13.46
C PRO A 81 -2.03 -1.56 12.83
N ALA A 82 -1.86 -2.85 12.54
CA ALA A 82 -2.96 -3.69 12.05
C ALA A 82 -4.07 -3.87 13.11
N LEU A 83 -3.71 -3.95 14.39
CA LEU A 83 -4.69 -3.97 15.49
C LEU A 83 -5.45 -2.64 15.64
N VAL A 84 -4.86 -1.50 15.26
CA VAL A 84 -5.59 -0.22 15.16
C VAL A 84 -6.66 -0.29 14.08
N SER A 85 -6.34 -0.87 12.92
CA SER A 85 -7.33 -1.10 11.86
C SER A 85 -8.44 -2.05 12.32
N LEU A 86 -8.11 -3.14 13.01
CA LEU A 86 -9.09 -4.04 13.61
C LEU A 86 -10.00 -3.33 14.63
N PHE A 87 -9.44 -2.46 15.46
CA PHE A 87 -10.23 -1.66 16.42
C PHE A 87 -11.28 -0.80 15.69
N TRP A 88 -10.89 -0.04 14.68
CA TRP A 88 -11.81 0.78 13.89
C TRP A 88 -12.79 -0.06 13.09
N HIS A 89 -12.35 -1.22 12.58
CA HIS A 89 -13.20 -2.17 11.88
C HIS A 89 -14.35 -2.67 12.76
N LEU A 90 -14.07 -3.08 14.00
CA LEU A 90 -15.10 -3.54 14.93
C LEU A 90 -16.06 -2.40 15.33
N ILE A 91 -15.57 -1.17 15.50
CA ILE A 91 -16.42 0.01 15.70
C ILE A 91 -17.32 0.23 14.48
N ALA A 92 -16.77 0.18 13.25
CA ALA A 92 -17.54 0.33 12.03
C ALA A 92 -18.67 -0.69 11.91
N LEU A 93 -18.37 -1.96 12.18
CA LEU A 93 -19.35 -3.05 12.18
C LEU A 93 -20.42 -2.89 13.26
N GLY A 94 -20.02 -2.45 14.45
CA GLY A 94 -20.95 -2.14 15.55
C GLY A 94 -21.93 -1.01 15.18
N LEU A 95 -21.42 0.06 14.58
CA LEU A 95 -22.22 1.18 14.07
C LEU A 95 -23.12 0.75 12.90
N PHE A 96 -22.61 -0.08 12.00
CA PHE A 96 -23.40 -0.67 10.91
C PHE A 96 -24.57 -1.51 11.45
N TYR A 97 -24.33 -2.37 12.44
CA TYR A 97 -25.40 -3.10 13.11
C TYR A 97 -26.42 -2.14 13.76
N ALA A 98 -25.94 -1.12 14.49
CA ALA A 98 -26.82 -0.13 15.13
C ALA A 98 -27.66 0.64 14.11
N PHE A 99 -27.10 0.96 12.93
CA PHE A 99 -27.81 1.55 11.80
C PHE A 99 -28.90 0.60 11.30
N LEU A 100 -28.58 -0.67 11.00
CA LEU A 100 -29.55 -1.68 10.56
C LEU A 100 -30.71 -1.83 11.55
N ARG A 101 -30.41 -1.88 12.85
CA ARG A 101 -31.43 -1.95 13.89
C ARG A 101 -32.35 -0.72 13.90
N ARG A 102 -31.77 0.45 13.63
CA ARG A 102 -32.52 1.73 13.67
C ARG A 102 -33.46 1.89 12.50
N ILE A 103 -33.14 1.33 11.34
CA ILE A 103 -34.04 1.29 10.16
C ILE A 103 -35.03 0.12 10.20
N GLY A 104 -35.09 -0.63 11.32
CA GLY A 104 -36.10 -1.64 11.59
C GLY A 104 -35.75 -3.07 11.18
N ILE A 105 -34.50 -3.37 10.88
CA ILE A 105 -34.05 -4.75 10.59
C ILE A 105 -34.01 -5.58 11.88
N ARG A 106 -34.48 -6.82 11.83
CA ARG A 106 -34.43 -7.76 12.98
C ARG A 106 -33.01 -8.04 13.43
N GLY A 107 -32.78 -8.19 14.75
CA GLY A 107 -31.43 -8.34 15.31
C GLY A 107 -30.61 -9.47 14.74
N TRP A 108 -31.21 -10.64 14.52
CA TRP A 108 -30.49 -11.79 13.95
C TRP A 108 -30.18 -11.62 12.45
N ILE A 109 -31.07 -10.95 11.68
CA ILE A 109 -30.78 -10.59 10.28
C ILE A 109 -29.65 -9.56 10.23
N ALA A 110 -29.70 -8.53 11.08
CA ALA A 110 -28.63 -7.54 11.20
C ALA A 110 -27.27 -8.19 11.56
N ALA A 111 -27.26 -9.19 12.46
CA ALA A 111 -26.07 -9.94 12.81
C ALA A 111 -25.54 -10.80 11.65
N GLY A 112 -26.40 -11.54 10.96
CA GLY A 112 -26.01 -12.33 9.79
C GLY A 112 -25.50 -11.44 8.65
N THR A 113 -26.15 -10.30 8.40
CA THR A 113 -25.70 -9.31 7.41
C THR A 113 -24.34 -8.71 7.80
N LEU A 114 -24.12 -8.38 9.08
CA LEU A 114 -22.84 -7.89 9.59
C LEU A 114 -21.73 -8.92 9.33
N ILE A 115 -21.95 -10.21 9.64
CA ILE A 115 -20.95 -11.25 9.43
C ILE A 115 -20.64 -11.41 7.93
N ALA A 116 -21.66 -11.41 7.06
CA ALA A 116 -21.46 -11.47 5.62
C ALA A 116 -20.70 -10.22 5.10
N PHE A 117 -21.01 -9.02 5.61
CA PHE A 117 -20.32 -7.79 5.26
C PHE A 117 -18.87 -7.80 5.74
N ALA A 118 -18.60 -8.29 6.96
CA ALA A 118 -17.24 -8.47 7.46
C ALA A 118 -16.43 -9.48 6.65
N ALA A 119 -17.08 -10.45 6.00
CA ALA A 119 -16.43 -11.43 5.13
C ALA A 119 -16.28 -10.98 3.67
N ALA A 120 -16.81 -9.81 3.28
CA ALA A 120 -16.55 -9.21 1.97
C ALA A 120 -15.05 -8.81 1.87
N ARG A 121 -14.43 -9.08 0.71
CA ARG A 121 -12.96 -9.02 0.55
C ARG A 121 -12.36 -7.69 1.01
N THR A 122 -12.82 -6.57 0.44
CA THR A 122 -12.30 -5.23 0.76
C THR A 122 -12.53 -4.87 2.24
N VAL A 123 -13.68 -5.23 2.80
CA VAL A 123 -14.00 -4.97 4.23
C VAL A 123 -13.08 -5.76 5.15
N TRP A 124 -12.86 -7.05 4.84
CA TRP A 124 -12.00 -7.93 5.62
C TRP A 124 -10.53 -7.49 5.55
N ILE A 125 -9.99 -7.26 4.34
CA ILE A 125 -8.60 -6.83 4.16
C ILE A 125 -8.31 -5.61 5.03
N HIS A 126 -9.13 -4.55 4.92
CA HIS A 126 -8.89 -3.32 5.69
C HIS A 126 -9.12 -3.48 7.20
N GLY A 127 -9.72 -4.56 7.65
CA GLY A 127 -9.77 -4.94 9.07
C GLY A 127 -8.52 -5.67 9.57
N THR A 128 -7.60 -6.09 8.67
CA THR A 128 -6.46 -6.97 9.00
C THR A 128 -5.09 -6.37 8.68
N ILE A 129 -5.03 -5.33 7.87
CA ILE A 129 -3.80 -4.63 7.48
C ILE A 129 -3.74 -3.24 8.10
N ALA A 130 -2.54 -2.66 8.19
CA ALA A 130 -2.34 -1.32 8.71
C ALA A 130 -2.75 -0.24 7.69
N GLU A 131 -4.07 0.10 7.66
CA GLU A 131 -4.64 0.99 6.65
C GLU A 131 -5.74 1.91 7.20
N ILE A 132 -5.91 3.05 6.53
CA ILE A 132 -6.83 4.14 6.94
C ILE A 132 -8.32 3.79 6.75
N TYR A 133 -8.66 2.79 5.93
CA TYR A 133 -10.02 2.58 5.43
C TYR A 133 -11.01 2.02 6.46
N SER A 134 -10.53 1.38 7.53
CA SER A 134 -11.40 0.98 8.64
C SER A 134 -11.99 2.19 9.38
N LEU A 135 -11.21 3.26 9.58
CA LEU A 135 -11.73 4.52 10.13
C LEU A 135 -12.68 5.21 9.14
N THR A 136 -12.37 5.18 7.83
CA THR A 136 -13.28 5.67 6.77
C THR A 136 -14.65 5.00 6.87
N LEU A 137 -14.68 3.68 7.01
CA LEU A 137 -15.92 2.91 7.17
C LEU A 137 -16.64 3.23 8.48
N ALA A 138 -15.90 3.41 9.58
CA ALA A 138 -16.46 3.78 10.88
C ALA A 138 -17.14 5.16 10.84
N LEU A 139 -16.51 6.14 10.21
CA LEU A 139 -17.07 7.49 10.04
C LEU A 139 -18.30 7.46 9.14
N LEU A 140 -18.28 6.70 8.03
CA LEU A 140 -19.46 6.51 7.16
C LEU A 140 -20.62 5.89 7.94
N ALA A 141 -20.38 4.78 8.65
CA ALA A 141 -21.40 4.09 9.44
C ALA A 141 -21.97 4.98 10.56
N LEU A 142 -21.11 5.79 11.20
CA LEU A 142 -21.53 6.76 12.22
C LEU A 142 -22.45 7.84 11.61
N MET A 143 -22.07 8.41 10.48
CA MET A 143 -22.91 9.41 9.77
C MET A 143 -24.27 8.82 9.39
N LEU A 144 -24.30 7.60 8.85
CA LEU A 144 -25.56 6.91 8.50
C LEU A 144 -26.43 6.68 9.74
N TRP A 145 -25.83 6.24 10.87
CA TRP A 145 -26.53 6.01 12.12
C TRP A 145 -27.11 7.31 12.71
N ILE A 146 -26.38 8.44 12.65
CA ILE A 146 -26.86 9.76 13.06
C ILE A 146 -27.98 10.23 12.14
N ALA A 147 -27.84 10.08 10.81
CA ALA A 147 -28.80 10.55 9.83
C ALA A 147 -30.20 9.96 10.03
N VAL A 148 -30.29 8.67 10.37
CA VAL A 148 -31.57 8.00 10.64
C VAL A 148 -32.07 8.19 12.08
N SER A 149 -31.34 8.92 12.92
CA SER A 149 -31.74 9.22 14.28
C SER A 149 -32.90 10.25 14.29
N LYS A 150 -33.70 10.19 15.35
CA LYS A 150 -34.74 11.20 15.59
C LYS A 150 -34.28 12.26 16.61
N GLN A 151 -32.97 12.33 16.88
CA GLN A 151 -32.43 13.27 17.85
C GLN A 151 -32.48 14.71 17.31
N PRO A 152 -32.88 15.70 18.13
CA PRO A 152 -32.78 17.10 17.74
C PRO A 152 -31.31 17.48 17.47
N GLY A 153 -31.09 18.33 16.47
CA GLY A 153 -29.74 18.78 16.12
C GLY A 153 -28.89 17.76 15.36
N ARG A 154 -29.45 16.64 14.89
CA ARG A 154 -28.68 15.63 14.12
C ARG A 154 -27.96 16.21 12.90
N ALA A 155 -28.52 17.26 12.25
CA ALA A 155 -27.88 17.94 11.14
C ALA A 155 -26.56 18.62 11.56
N LEU A 156 -26.49 19.19 12.77
CA LEU A 156 -25.28 19.79 13.32
C LEU A 156 -24.22 18.72 13.66
N TRP A 157 -24.64 17.59 14.24
CA TRP A 157 -23.74 16.46 14.45
C TRP A 157 -23.22 15.89 13.14
N LEU A 158 -24.07 15.79 12.11
CA LEU A 158 -23.63 15.35 10.78
C LEU A 158 -22.65 16.34 10.15
N ALA A 159 -22.83 17.64 10.37
CA ALA A 159 -21.89 18.64 9.88
C ALA A 159 -20.51 18.49 10.55
N LEU A 160 -20.48 18.34 11.87
CA LEU A 160 -19.23 18.13 12.62
C LEU A 160 -18.51 16.82 12.21
N ILE A 161 -19.22 15.69 12.27
CA ILE A 161 -18.66 14.39 11.92
C ILE A 161 -18.33 14.33 10.42
N GLY A 162 -19.16 14.94 9.55
CA GLY A 162 -18.91 15.08 8.11
C GLY A 162 -17.64 15.87 7.82
N GLY A 163 -17.37 16.93 8.60
CA GLY A 163 -16.10 17.65 8.52
C GLY A 163 -14.90 16.77 8.83
N PHE A 164 -14.92 16.03 9.93
CA PHE A 164 -13.88 15.04 10.26
C PHE A 164 -13.76 13.94 9.19
N ALA A 165 -14.90 13.48 8.66
CA ALA A 165 -14.95 12.43 7.66
C ALA A 165 -14.29 12.87 6.34
N VAL A 166 -14.64 14.06 5.83
CA VAL A 166 -14.05 14.62 4.60
C VAL A 166 -12.59 15.02 4.83
N ALA A 167 -12.25 15.54 6.01
CA ALA A 167 -10.86 15.80 6.38
C ALA A 167 -10.04 14.51 6.43
N HIS A 168 -10.61 13.41 6.93
CA HIS A 168 -9.96 12.11 6.94
C HIS A 168 -9.83 11.55 5.52
N HIS A 169 -10.92 11.47 4.76
CA HIS A 169 -10.90 10.96 3.38
C HIS A 169 -11.88 11.72 2.48
N ARG A 170 -11.36 12.38 1.43
CA ARG A 170 -12.13 13.27 0.53
C ARG A 170 -13.33 12.59 -0.11
N ALA A 171 -13.22 11.29 -0.45
CA ALA A 171 -14.33 10.53 -1.03
C ALA A 171 -15.61 10.56 -0.18
N LEU A 172 -15.50 10.70 1.16
CA LEU A 172 -16.67 10.78 2.05
C LEU A 172 -17.54 12.03 1.79
N ALA A 173 -17.07 13.02 1.02
CA ALA A 173 -17.88 14.13 0.55
C ALA A 173 -19.10 13.67 -0.29
N PHE A 174 -18.98 12.56 -1.02
CA PHE A 174 -20.11 12.00 -1.78
C PHE A 174 -21.27 11.55 -0.86
N ALA A 175 -21.00 11.21 0.39
CA ALA A 175 -22.05 10.88 1.34
C ALA A 175 -22.95 12.09 1.66
N ALA A 176 -22.44 13.32 1.52
CA ALA A 176 -23.20 14.54 1.85
C ALA A 176 -24.53 14.64 1.09
N PHE A 177 -24.58 14.22 -0.17
CA PHE A 177 -25.82 14.28 -0.98
C PHE A 177 -26.94 13.43 -0.36
N GLY A 178 -26.63 12.18 -0.01
CA GLY A 178 -27.62 11.31 0.65
C GLY A 178 -27.95 11.76 2.08
N LEU A 179 -26.95 12.26 2.82
CA LEU A 179 -27.14 12.73 4.20
C LEU A 179 -28.00 14.00 4.24
N ILE A 180 -27.77 14.99 3.37
CA ILE A 180 -28.58 16.20 3.25
C ILE A 180 -30.02 15.84 2.87
N PHE A 181 -30.20 14.91 1.90
CA PHE A 181 -31.52 14.39 1.55
C PHE A 181 -32.25 13.82 2.78
N MET A 182 -31.53 13.07 3.64
CA MET A 182 -32.13 12.45 4.83
C MET A 182 -32.53 13.46 5.89
N VAL A 183 -31.76 14.53 6.08
CA VAL A 183 -31.99 15.58 7.10
C VAL A 183 -32.57 16.87 6.51
N TRP A 184 -33.13 16.80 5.33
CA TRP A 184 -33.67 17.95 4.60
C TRP A 184 -34.63 18.80 5.46
N ASP A 185 -35.56 18.14 6.13
CA ASP A 185 -36.59 18.82 6.96
C ASP A 185 -35.94 19.51 8.18
N ASP A 186 -34.83 18.96 8.73
CA ASP A 186 -34.10 19.59 9.84
C ASP A 186 -33.40 20.87 9.42
N LEU A 187 -32.87 20.92 8.19
CA LEU A 187 -32.17 22.07 7.64
C LEU A 187 -33.12 23.15 7.14
N PHE A 188 -34.11 22.76 6.36
CA PHE A 188 -34.93 23.67 5.53
C PHE A 188 -36.37 23.82 5.99
N GLY A 189 -36.83 23.05 6.97
CA GLY A 189 -38.21 23.10 7.46
C GLY A 189 -38.62 24.43 8.11
N GLU A 190 -37.64 25.21 8.62
CA GLU A 190 -37.90 26.48 9.31
C GLU A 190 -37.20 27.64 8.60
N ARG A 191 -37.88 28.24 7.62
CA ARG A 191 -37.31 29.22 6.67
C ARG A 191 -36.49 30.35 7.33
N ARG A 192 -36.96 30.90 8.47
CA ARG A 192 -36.28 32.01 9.15
C ARG A 192 -34.90 31.62 9.73
N ARG A 193 -34.68 30.35 10.03
CA ARG A 193 -33.43 29.84 10.63
C ARG A 193 -32.47 29.19 9.64
N ILE A 194 -32.84 29.09 8.36
CA ILE A 194 -32.00 28.46 7.35
C ILE A 194 -30.56 29.05 7.33
N PRO A 195 -30.39 30.40 7.21
CA PRO A 195 -29.02 30.95 7.14
C PRO A 195 -28.18 30.62 8.39
N LEU A 196 -28.81 30.71 9.57
CA LEU A 196 -28.11 30.39 10.83
C LEU A 196 -27.74 28.91 10.93
N LYS A 197 -28.65 28.02 10.53
CA LYS A 197 -28.38 26.57 10.52
C LYS A 197 -27.27 26.21 9.54
N ILE A 198 -27.29 26.79 8.32
CA ILE A 198 -26.24 26.58 7.32
C ILE A 198 -24.91 27.11 7.84
N ALA A 199 -24.85 28.33 8.38
CA ALA A 199 -23.63 28.90 8.96
C ALA A 199 -23.08 28.03 10.09
N ALA A 200 -23.95 27.55 10.99
CA ALA A 200 -23.57 26.64 12.07
C ALA A 200 -23.03 25.30 11.52
N CYS A 201 -23.66 24.72 10.50
CA CYS A 201 -23.16 23.50 9.84
C CYS A 201 -21.79 23.72 9.19
N ILE A 202 -21.59 24.84 8.48
CA ILE A 202 -20.27 25.19 7.88
C ILE A 202 -19.22 25.35 8.98
N GLY A 203 -19.53 26.11 10.03
CA GLY A 203 -18.59 26.32 11.15
C GLY A 203 -18.19 25.01 11.83
N LEU A 204 -19.18 24.12 12.09
CA LEU A 204 -18.90 22.79 12.66
C LEU A 204 -18.11 21.89 11.71
N ALA A 205 -18.40 21.92 10.40
CA ALA A 205 -17.65 21.17 9.43
C ALA A 205 -16.19 21.64 9.37
N LEU A 206 -15.93 22.96 9.43
CA LEU A 206 -14.57 23.51 9.46
C LEU A 206 -13.77 23.06 10.70
N ILE A 207 -14.43 22.90 11.85
CA ILE A 207 -13.79 22.32 13.06
C ILE A 207 -13.24 20.92 12.77
N GLY A 208 -13.91 20.15 11.93
CA GLY A 208 -13.44 18.82 11.50
C GLY A 208 -12.09 18.82 10.79
N PHE A 209 -11.64 19.96 10.28
CA PHE A 209 -10.33 20.10 9.63
C PHE A 209 -9.19 20.50 10.58
N LEU A 210 -9.47 20.81 11.85
CA LEU A 210 -8.43 21.16 12.83
C LEU A 210 -7.30 20.11 12.95
N PRO A 211 -7.53 18.80 12.80
CA PRO A 211 -6.45 17.82 12.80
C PRO A 211 -5.34 18.11 11.78
N TYR A 212 -5.61 18.84 10.70
CA TYR A 212 -4.58 19.21 9.72
C TYR A 212 -3.44 20.06 10.29
N LEU A 213 -3.67 20.76 11.41
CA LEU A 213 -2.60 21.45 12.12
C LEU A 213 -1.49 20.51 12.61
N TYR A 214 -1.79 19.22 12.74
CA TYR A 214 -0.81 18.19 13.09
C TYR A 214 0.34 18.15 12.10
N LEU A 215 0.08 18.26 10.78
CA LEU A 215 1.10 18.11 9.75
C LEU A 215 2.26 19.13 9.89
N PRO A 216 2.02 20.47 9.88
CA PRO A 216 3.09 21.42 10.07
C PRO A 216 3.73 21.31 11.46
N LEU A 217 2.96 21.01 12.51
CA LEU A 217 3.50 20.84 13.86
C LEU A 217 4.51 19.68 13.93
N ARG A 218 4.27 18.59 13.22
CA ARG A 218 5.23 17.47 13.17
C ARG A 218 6.47 17.80 12.36
N ALA A 219 6.32 18.49 11.23
CA ALA A 219 7.46 18.95 10.45
C ALA A 219 8.35 19.90 11.26
N TRP A 220 7.78 20.92 11.93
CA TRP A 220 8.53 21.86 12.76
C TRP A 220 9.16 21.21 13.99
N ALA A 221 8.55 20.15 14.51
CA ALA A 221 9.11 19.38 15.62
C ALA A 221 10.24 18.42 15.18
N GLY A 222 10.60 18.38 13.89
CA GLY A 222 11.65 17.50 13.37
C GLY A 222 11.31 16.02 13.48
N ALA A 223 10.05 15.62 13.21
CA ALA A 223 9.68 14.22 13.23
C ALA A 223 10.52 13.43 12.22
N ARG A 224 10.92 12.20 12.59
CA ARG A 224 11.82 11.36 11.77
C ARG A 224 11.22 10.91 10.43
N TRP A 225 9.89 10.86 10.35
CA TRP A 225 9.17 10.42 9.16
C TRP A 225 8.11 11.45 8.80
N VAL A 226 8.43 12.29 7.82
CA VAL A 226 7.54 13.36 7.34
C VAL A 226 7.46 13.27 5.83
N TYR A 227 6.26 13.08 5.29
CA TYR A 227 6.03 13.09 3.86
C TYR A 227 5.96 14.53 3.33
N GLY A 228 6.64 14.80 2.23
CA GLY A 228 6.69 16.15 1.64
C GLY A 228 7.31 17.17 2.59
N ASP A 229 6.90 18.44 2.45
CA ASP A 229 7.36 19.53 3.31
C ASP A 229 6.18 20.31 3.90
N PRO A 230 5.35 19.71 4.77
CA PRO A 230 4.19 20.40 5.36
C PRO A 230 4.57 21.50 6.36
N GLY A 231 5.84 21.70 6.62
CA GLY A 231 6.35 22.83 7.41
C GLY A 231 6.30 24.15 6.65
N THR A 232 6.25 24.10 5.34
CA THR A 232 6.05 25.26 4.45
C THR A 232 4.59 25.40 4.05
N LEU A 233 4.15 26.62 3.69
CA LEU A 233 2.78 26.85 3.21
C LEU A 233 2.50 26.08 1.91
N SER A 234 3.46 26.02 0.98
CA SER A 234 3.32 25.28 -0.27
C SER A 234 3.15 23.80 -0.02
N GLY A 235 4.08 23.18 0.72
CA GLY A 235 4.03 21.75 1.03
C GLY A 235 2.80 21.36 1.85
N PHE A 236 2.37 22.21 2.79
CA PHE A 236 1.11 22.03 3.50
C PHE A 236 -0.10 22.02 2.55
N LEU A 237 -0.17 23.00 1.63
CA LEU A 237 -1.27 23.08 0.66
C LEU A 237 -1.26 21.91 -0.33
N ASP A 238 -0.08 21.45 -0.76
CA ASP A 238 0.05 20.30 -1.65
C ASP A 238 -0.52 19.02 -0.98
N GLN A 239 -0.18 18.79 0.30
CA GLN A 239 -0.77 17.70 1.08
C GLN A 239 -2.26 17.91 1.34
N PHE A 240 -2.64 19.11 1.82
CA PHE A 240 -4.04 19.42 2.15
C PHE A 240 -4.96 19.26 0.94
N LEU A 241 -4.55 19.70 -0.24
CA LEU A 241 -5.33 19.60 -1.47
C LEU A 241 -5.26 18.20 -2.11
N GLY A 242 -4.26 17.40 -1.75
CA GLY A 242 -4.09 16.05 -2.29
C GLY A 242 -3.66 16.06 -3.76
N ARG A 243 -2.83 17.03 -4.18
CA ARG A 243 -2.41 17.20 -5.59
C ARG A 243 -1.76 15.96 -6.19
N GLU A 244 -1.16 15.12 -5.38
CA GLU A 244 -0.60 13.85 -5.85
C GLU A 244 -1.67 12.93 -6.47
N ALA A 245 -2.92 13.03 -6.01
CA ALA A 245 -4.03 12.24 -6.53
C ALA A 245 -4.48 12.69 -7.93
N ASP A 246 -4.04 13.86 -8.43
CA ASP A 246 -4.43 14.38 -9.75
C ASP A 246 -4.06 13.41 -10.88
N ARG A 247 -3.01 12.63 -10.72
CA ARG A 247 -2.58 11.57 -11.67
C ARG A 247 -3.60 10.44 -11.86
N PHE A 248 -4.50 10.25 -10.91
CA PHE A 248 -5.54 9.21 -10.97
C PHE A 248 -6.87 9.72 -11.53
N PHE A 249 -6.97 11.01 -11.86
CA PHE A 249 -8.15 11.57 -12.49
C PHE A 249 -7.98 11.65 -14.01
N GLY A 250 -9.01 11.24 -14.72
CA GLY A 250 -9.09 11.33 -16.17
C GLY A 250 -9.31 9.97 -16.80
N VAL A 251 -10.57 9.70 -17.20
CA VAL A 251 -10.93 8.50 -17.96
C VAL A 251 -10.98 8.88 -19.42
N ASP A 252 -10.14 8.24 -20.26
CA ASP A 252 -10.00 8.57 -21.68
C ASP A 252 -11.17 8.04 -22.52
N GLY A 253 -12.11 8.92 -22.84
CA GLY A 253 -13.19 8.65 -23.78
C GLY A 253 -14.16 7.54 -23.35
N PHE A 254 -14.93 7.05 -24.31
CA PHE A 254 -15.97 6.03 -24.05
C PHE A 254 -15.37 4.66 -23.76
N ASP A 255 -14.28 4.28 -24.43
CA ASP A 255 -13.62 2.98 -24.24
C ASP A 255 -12.99 2.89 -22.84
N GLY A 256 -12.35 3.96 -22.37
CA GLY A 256 -11.86 4.05 -21.00
C GLY A 256 -12.97 3.93 -19.96
N LEU A 257 -14.13 4.58 -20.22
CA LEU A 257 -15.31 4.46 -19.36
C LEU A 257 -15.81 3.01 -19.26
N ILE A 258 -15.89 2.29 -20.38
CA ILE A 258 -16.32 0.88 -20.41
C ILE A 258 -15.30 -0.02 -19.70
N ALA A 259 -14.01 0.21 -19.93
CA ALA A 259 -12.94 -0.54 -19.25
C ALA A 259 -13.02 -0.36 -17.73
N ASN A 260 -13.16 0.89 -17.29
CA ASN A 260 -13.24 1.23 -15.87
C ASN A 260 -14.54 0.72 -15.22
N LEU A 261 -15.67 0.76 -15.93
CA LEU A 261 -16.92 0.10 -15.52
C LEU A 261 -16.69 -1.39 -15.25
N GLY A 262 -15.96 -2.07 -16.15
CA GLY A 262 -15.57 -3.49 -15.98
C GLY A 262 -14.75 -3.71 -14.71
N VAL A 263 -13.69 -2.92 -14.50
CA VAL A 263 -12.80 -3.02 -13.33
C VAL A 263 -13.57 -2.81 -12.02
N VAL A 264 -14.30 -1.71 -11.89
CA VAL A 264 -15.02 -1.38 -10.65
C VAL A 264 -16.14 -2.39 -10.35
N THR A 265 -16.86 -2.83 -11.40
CA THR A 265 -17.90 -3.88 -11.24
C THR A 265 -17.25 -5.21 -10.81
N GLN A 266 -16.10 -5.57 -11.39
CA GLN A 266 -15.38 -6.80 -11.04
C GLN A 266 -14.93 -6.79 -9.58
N VAL A 267 -14.51 -5.65 -9.03
CA VAL A 267 -14.17 -5.53 -7.61
C VAL A 267 -15.40 -5.80 -6.74
N LEU A 268 -16.55 -5.19 -7.04
CA LEU A 268 -17.80 -5.43 -6.30
C LEU A 268 -18.31 -6.87 -6.44
N LEU A 269 -18.14 -7.47 -7.63
CA LEU A 269 -18.45 -8.90 -7.86
C LEU A 269 -17.53 -9.81 -7.05
N THR A 270 -16.26 -9.43 -6.93
CA THR A 270 -15.32 -10.17 -6.09
C THR A 270 -15.70 -10.05 -4.63
N ASP A 271 -16.05 -8.85 -4.15
CA ASP A 271 -16.43 -8.60 -2.75
C ASP A 271 -17.70 -9.35 -2.31
N ALA A 272 -18.75 -9.27 -3.11
CA ALA A 272 -20.08 -9.76 -2.76
C ALA A 272 -20.50 -11.05 -3.47
N GLY A 273 -19.78 -11.46 -4.50
CA GLY A 273 -20.23 -12.48 -5.43
C GLY A 273 -21.46 -12.04 -6.24
N MET A 274 -21.77 -12.75 -7.29
CA MET A 274 -22.93 -12.46 -8.15
C MET A 274 -24.25 -12.44 -7.36
N ILE A 275 -24.44 -13.42 -6.47
CA ILE A 275 -25.65 -13.54 -5.64
C ILE A 275 -25.78 -12.34 -4.72
N GLY A 276 -24.70 -11.93 -4.06
CA GLY A 276 -24.70 -10.77 -3.17
C GLY A 276 -24.94 -9.46 -3.90
N LEU A 277 -24.33 -9.26 -5.07
CA LEU A 277 -24.56 -8.06 -5.89
C LEU A 277 -26.04 -7.94 -6.30
N ILE A 278 -26.62 -9.01 -6.85
CA ILE A 278 -28.03 -9.03 -7.28
C ILE A 278 -28.97 -8.86 -6.08
N ALA A 279 -28.75 -9.59 -5.00
CA ALA A 279 -29.57 -9.50 -3.78
C ALA A 279 -29.47 -8.10 -3.14
N GLY A 280 -28.28 -7.48 -3.17
CA GLY A 280 -28.07 -6.13 -2.68
C GLY A 280 -28.86 -5.10 -3.45
N VAL A 281 -28.76 -5.11 -4.78
CA VAL A 281 -29.49 -4.18 -5.66
C VAL A 281 -31.01 -4.36 -5.53
N ILE A 282 -31.50 -5.62 -5.64
CA ILE A 282 -32.93 -5.92 -5.50
C ILE A 282 -33.44 -5.49 -4.12
N GLY A 283 -32.69 -5.78 -3.06
CA GLY A 283 -33.04 -5.40 -1.71
C GLY A 283 -33.12 -3.88 -1.51
N LEU A 284 -32.19 -3.11 -2.07
CA LEU A 284 -32.24 -1.65 -2.04
C LEU A 284 -33.49 -1.11 -2.77
N ILE A 285 -33.84 -1.66 -3.94
CA ILE A 285 -35.06 -1.31 -4.67
C ILE A 285 -36.30 -1.63 -3.81
N MET A 286 -36.37 -2.82 -3.21
CA MET A 286 -37.46 -3.20 -2.30
C MET A 286 -37.54 -2.25 -1.09
N GLY A 287 -36.41 -1.83 -0.53
CA GLY A 287 -36.35 -0.85 0.55
C GLY A 287 -36.87 0.53 0.12
N ALA A 288 -36.59 0.95 -1.11
CA ALA A 288 -37.03 2.23 -1.67
C ALA A 288 -38.55 2.29 -1.99
N VAL A 289 -39.15 1.15 -2.32
CA VAL A 289 -40.58 1.06 -2.56
C VAL A 289 -41.40 1.09 -1.26
N ARG A 290 -40.82 0.58 -0.17
CA ARG A 290 -41.51 0.46 1.11
C ARG A 290 -41.51 1.78 1.90
N ARG A 291 -42.65 2.26 2.36
CA ARG A 291 -42.81 3.57 3.03
C ARG A 291 -41.88 3.74 4.24
N GLU A 292 -41.74 2.70 5.11
CA GLU A 292 -40.95 2.76 6.35
C GLU A 292 -39.44 2.84 6.14
N THR A 293 -38.92 2.26 5.04
CA THR A 293 -37.48 2.22 4.73
C THR A 293 -37.09 3.12 3.56
N ARG A 294 -38.07 3.71 2.88
CA ARG A 294 -37.89 4.46 1.62
C ARG A 294 -36.79 5.53 1.71
N ARG A 295 -36.88 6.42 2.71
CA ARG A 295 -35.92 7.52 2.83
C ARG A 295 -34.49 6.97 3.07
N ALA A 296 -34.35 5.96 3.93
CA ALA A 296 -33.04 5.34 4.19
C ALA A 296 -32.48 4.62 2.95
N ALA A 297 -33.33 3.88 2.22
CA ALA A 297 -32.89 3.21 0.98
C ALA A 297 -32.49 4.22 -0.11
N LEU A 298 -33.25 5.30 -0.31
CA LEU A 298 -32.91 6.36 -1.27
C LEU A 298 -31.61 7.09 -0.89
N MET A 299 -31.39 7.38 0.40
CA MET A 299 -30.12 7.92 0.90
C MET A 299 -28.96 7.01 0.52
N LEU A 300 -29.08 5.71 0.75
CA LEU A 300 -28.04 4.72 0.45
C LEU A 300 -27.79 4.58 -1.06
N ILE A 301 -28.85 4.58 -1.87
CA ILE A 301 -28.74 4.56 -3.34
C ILE A 301 -28.01 5.80 -3.85
N LEU A 302 -28.32 6.99 -3.30
CA LEU A 302 -27.59 8.22 -3.64
C LEU A 302 -26.11 8.13 -3.28
N ILE A 303 -25.79 7.69 -2.06
CA ILE A 303 -24.39 7.56 -1.60
C ILE A 303 -23.63 6.55 -2.46
N GLY A 304 -24.14 5.33 -2.56
CA GLY A 304 -23.48 4.25 -3.29
C GLY A 304 -23.44 4.50 -4.79
N GLY A 305 -24.53 5.02 -5.36
CA GLY A 305 -24.62 5.34 -6.79
C GLY A 305 -23.70 6.48 -7.20
N LEU A 306 -23.56 7.54 -6.40
CA LEU A 306 -22.62 8.63 -6.67
C LEU A 306 -21.17 8.18 -6.51
N ALA A 307 -20.85 7.42 -5.46
CA ALA A 307 -19.51 6.89 -5.26
C ALA A 307 -19.09 5.94 -6.40
N TYR A 308 -19.98 5.01 -6.78
CA TYR A 308 -19.77 4.11 -7.91
C TYR A 308 -19.64 4.86 -9.23
N GLY A 309 -20.60 5.76 -9.53
CA GLY A 309 -20.60 6.54 -10.76
C GLY A 309 -19.38 7.42 -10.92
N PHE A 310 -18.93 8.08 -9.83
CA PHE A 310 -17.68 8.85 -9.83
C PHE A 310 -16.46 7.96 -10.05
N HIS A 311 -16.39 6.80 -9.39
CA HIS A 311 -15.29 5.86 -9.56
C HIS A 311 -15.18 5.41 -11.03
N VAL A 312 -16.30 5.05 -11.65
CA VAL A 312 -16.34 4.64 -13.06
C VAL A 312 -15.99 5.79 -14.01
N ALA A 313 -16.50 6.99 -13.73
CA ALA A 313 -16.43 8.10 -14.70
C ALA A 313 -15.14 8.94 -14.59
N ALA A 314 -14.44 8.92 -13.46
CA ALA A 314 -13.41 9.91 -13.20
C ALA A 314 -12.11 9.34 -12.58
N TYR A 315 -12.13 8.15 -11.99
CA TYR A 315 -10.98 7.63 -11.27
C TYR A 315 -10.39 6.39 -11.95
N THR A 316 -9.11 6.42 -12.31
CA THR A 316 -8.46 5.41 -13.17
C THR A 316 -7.88 4.22 -12.41
N ASP A 317 -7.87 4.26 -11.07
CA ASP A 317 -7.36 3.18 -10.21
C ASP A 317 -8.45 2.69 -9.26
N VAL A 318 -8.19 1.63 -8.49
CA VAL A 318 -9.12 1.10 -7.49
C VAL A 318 -8.97 1.84 -6.16
N LEU A 319 -9.95 2.71 -5.84
CA LEU A 319 -9.97 3.44 -4.57
C LEU A 319 -10.91 2.75 -3.57
N SER A 320 -10.34 2.11 -2.55
CA SER A 320 -11.08 1.34 -1.53
C SER A 320 -12.17 2.16 -0.83
N ALA A 321 -11.98 3.46 -0.61
CA ALA A 321 -13.00 4.32 -0.01
C ALA A 321 -14.30 4.37 -0.84
N LEU A 322 -14.21 4.48 -2.17
CA LEU A 322 -15.36 4.49 -3.07
C LEU A 322 -16.01 3.11 -3.14
N ILE A 323 -15.20 2.03 -3.15
CA ILE A 323 -15.71 0.65 -3.09
C ILE A 323 -16.50 0.42 -1.80
N LEU A 324 -15.98 0.80 -0.63
CA LEU A 324 -16.68 0.67 0.65
C LEU A 324 -17.98 1.48 0.69
N MET A 325 -18.02 2.67 0.07
CA MET A 325 -19.22 3.50 -0.04
C MET A 325 -20.28 2.90 -0.97
N ALA A 326 -19.90 2.08 -1.94
CA ALA A 326 -20.83 1.32 -2.78
C ALA A 326 -21.26 0.01 -2.12
N LEU A 327 -20.33 -0.69 -1.46
CA LEU A 327 -20.56 -2.00 -0.87
C LEU A 327 -21.43 -1.97 0.39
N LEU A 328 -21.28 -0.94 1.26
CA LEU A 328 -22.12 -0.82 2.46
C LEU A 328 -23.61 -0.70 2.13
N PRO A 329 -24.08 0.14 1.18
CA PRO A 329 -25.45 0.13 0.69
C PRO A 329 -25.91 -1.24 0.19
N LEU A 330 -25.08 -1.95 -0.60
CA LEU A 330 -25.40 -3.30 -1.06
C LEU A 330 -25.63 -4.26 0.09
N ALA A 331 -24.81 -4.20 1.14
CA ALA A 331 -24.98 -5.01 2.34
C ALA A 331 -26.30 -4.68 3.08
N VAL A 332 -26.73 -3.41 3.12
CA VAL A 332 -28.07 -3.05 3.62
C VAL A 332 -29.16 -3.66 2.74
N GLY A 333 -28.93 -3.72 1.42
CA GLY A 333 -29.81 -4.39 0.48
C GLY A 333 -30.00 -5.88 0.83
N TRP A 334 -28.92 -6.59 1.22
CA TRP A 334 -29.04 -7.99 1.71
C TRP A 334 -30.00 -8.10 2.89
N ALA A 335 -29.90 -7.16 3.85
CA ALA A 335 -30.81 -7.14 4.99
C ALA A 335 -32.27 -6.86 4.56
N PHE A 336 -32.52 -5.94 3.63
CA PHE A 336 -33.85 -5.69 3.10
C PHE A 336 -34.43 -6.89 2.35
N ALA A 337 -33.62 -7.57 1.53
CA ALA A 337 -34.01 -8.79 0.82
C ALA A 337 -34.38 -9.90 1.81
N ALA A 338 -33.54 -10.14 2.82
CA ALA A 338 -33.79 -11.13 3.86
C ALA A 338 -35.10 -10.81 4.65
N GLU A 339 -35.32 -9.55 5.05
CA GLU A 339 -36.56 -9.11 5.70
C GLU A 339 -37.79 -9.32 4.80
N ARG A 340 -37.64 -9.16 3.50
CA ARG A 340 -38.74 -9.38 2.54
C ARG A 340 -39.07 -10.84 2.40
N VAL A 341 -38.06 -11.70 2.18
CA VAL A 341 -38.24 -13.16 2.11
C VAL A 341 -38.90 -13.68 3.36
N LEU A 342 -38.44 -13.21 4.54
CA LEU A 342 -38.98 -13.62 5.83
C LEU A 342 -40.49 -13.35 6.00
N ARG A 343 -41.04 -12.35 5.32
CA ARG A 343 -42.48 -12.03 5.34
C ARG A 343 -43.31 -12.90 4.40
N LEU A 344 -42.64 -13.53 3.43
CA LEU A 344 -43.29 -14.37 2.42
C LEU A 344 -43.28 -15.84 2.78
N VAL A 345 -42.38 -16.25 3.71
CA VAL A 345 -42.23 -17.64 4.12
C VAL A 345 -42.97 -17.92 5.42
N PRO A 346 -43.50 -19.14 5.60
CA PRO A 346 -44.08 -19.57 6.88
C PRO A 346 -43.04 -19.64 8.00
N ALA A 347 -43.47 -19.80 9.25
CA ALA A 347 -42.59 -19.73 10.44
C ALA A 347 -41.38 -20.68 10.34
N TRP A 348 -41.53 -21.87 9.78
CA TRP A 348 -40.41 -22.80 9.56
C TRP A 348 -39.42 -22.32 8.51
N GLY A 349 -39.86 -21.54 7.52
CA GLY A 349 -38.98 -20.92 6.51
C GLY A 349 -38.06 -19.81 7.06
N GLN A 350 -38.33 -19.31 8.28
CA GLN A 350 -37.46 -18.34 8.95
C GLN A 350 -36.07 -18.94 9.25
N ILE A 351 -36.02 -20.23 9.58
CA ILE A 351 -34.76 -20.97 9.76
C ILE A 351 -33.98 -20.98 8.43
N GLY A 352 -34.66 -21.21 7.30
CA GLY A 352 -34.06 -21.20 5.98
C GLY A 352 -33.39 -19.83 5.61
N VAL A 353 -33.99 -18.70 6.00
CA VAL A 353 -33.38 -17.38 5.81
C VAL A 353 -32.11 -17.23 6.65
N GLY A 354 -32.13 -17.72 7.91
CA GLY A 354 -30.93 -17.71 8.75
C GLY A 354 -29.81 -18.58 8.21
N VAL A 355 -30.14 -19.81 7.78
CA VAL A 355 -29.19 -20.73 7.14
C VAL A 355 -28.65 -20.13 5.84
N GLY A 356 -29.49 -19.49 5.02
CA GLY A 356 -29.06 -18.82 3.79
C GLY A 356 -28.06 -17.69 4.03
N LEU A 357 -28.30 -16.82 5.04
CA LEU A 357 -27.35 -15.77 5.42
C LEU A 357 -26.04 -16.36 5.95
N ALA A 358 -26.10 -17.42 6.77
CA ALA A 358 -24.91 -18.07 7.29
C ALA A 358 -24.11 -18.76 6.18
N ALA A 359 -24.79 -19.47 5.26
CA ALA A 359 -24.15 -20.11 4.11
C ALA A 359 -23.51 -19.08 3.17
N TYR A 360 -24.17 -17.93 2.95
CA TYR A 360 -23.61 -16.84 2.16
C TYR A 360 -22.35 -16.25 2.82
N ALA A 361 -22.39 -15.96 4.11
CA ALA A 361 -21.20 -15.50 4.84
C ALA A 361 -20.06 -16.53 4.81
N ALA A 362 -20.38 -17.82 5.00
CA ALA A 362 -19.40 -18.90 4.93
C ALA A 362 -18.80 -19.04 3.51
N SER A 363 -19.60 -18.86 2.45
CA SER A 363 -19.08 -18.90 1.07
C SER A 363 -18.10 -17.77 0.79
N LEU A 364 -18.38 -16.55 1.26
CA LEU A 364 -17.45 -15.42 1.16
C LEU A 364 -16.16 -15.69 1.94
N PHE A 365 -16.28 -16.27 3.15
CA PHE A 365 -15.13 -16.68 3.95
C PHE A 365 -14.23 -17.64 3.20
N VAL A 366 -14.80 -18.77 2.73
CA VAL A 366 -14.02 -19.81 2.03
C VAL A 366 -13.37 -19.27 0.76
N TRP A 367 -14.03 -18.34 0.07
CA TRP A 367 -13.52 -17.77 -1.16
C TRP A 367 -12.40 -16.75 -0.93
N HIS A 368 -12.48 -15.91 0.11
CA HIS A 368 -11.54 -14.81 0.30
C HIS A 368 -10.36 -15.15 1.22
N GLN A 369 -10.54 -16.07 2.17
CA GLN A 369 -9.55 -16.38 3.20
C GLN A 369 -8.17 -16.76 2.64
N PRO A 370 -8.04 -17.62 1.59
CA PRO A 370 -6.73 -17.97 1.06
C PRO A 370 -5.99 -16.76 0.50
N PHE A 371 -6.68 -15.94 -0.32
CA PHE A 371 -6.11 -14.74 -0.91
C PHE A 371 -5.64 -13.74 0.16
N ILE A 372 -6.48 -13.49 1.19
CA ILE A 372 -6.15 -12.52 2.24
C ILE A 372 -4.97 -13.02 3.08
N ARG A 373 -4.93 -14.32 3.37
CA ARG A 373 -3.81 -14.93 4.08
C ARG A 373 -2.50 -14.80 3.30
N ASP A 374 -2.52 -15.08 2.00
CA ASP A 374 -1.33 -14.97 1.15
C ASP A 374 -0.87 -13.51 1.04
N LEU A 375 -1.83 -12.56 0.95
CA LEU A 375 -1.55 -11.13 0.92
C LEU A 375 -0.87 -10.63 2.22
N THR A 376 -1.35 -11.05 3.38
CA THR A 376 -0.82 -10.61 4.69
C THR A 376 0.43 -11.38 5.12
N ALA A 377 0.73 -12.52 4.46
CA ALA A 377 1.94 -13.32 4.67
C ALA A 377 3.06 -13.02 3.65
N ASP A 378 2.89 -11.99 2.80
CA ASP A 378 3.88 -11.58 1.80
C ASP A 378 5.18 -11.13 2.49
N GLN A 379 6.29 -11.81 2.19
CA GLN A 379 7.59 -11.58 2.82
C GLN A 379 8.47 -10.57 2.05
N THR A 380 7.94 -9.83 1.10
CA THR A 380 8.71 -8.88 0.29
C THR A 380 9.38 -7.81 1.16
N GLY A 381 8.69 -7.36 2.22
CA GLY A 381 9.25 -6.42 3.20
C GLY A 381 10.47 -6.97 3.94
N LEU A 382 10.40 -8.23 4.39
CA LEU A 382 11.53 -8.89 5.05
C LEU A 382 12.71 -9.05 4.10
N ARG A 383 12.48 -9.43 2.84
CA ARG A 383 13.54 -9.50 1.82
C ARG A 383 14.19 -8.15 1.54
N ALA A 384 13.41 -7.06 1.52
CA ALA A 384 13.95 -5.70 1.36
C ALA A 384 14.81 -5.30 2.57
N ILE A 385 14.41 -5.67 3.79
CA ILE A 385 15.18 -5.44 5.02
C ILE A 385 16.49 -6.24 5.00
N ASP A 386 16.45 -7.51 4.61
CA ASP A 386 17.65 -8.35 4.51
C ASP A 386 18.63 -7.82 3.45
N ALA A 387 18.13 -7.36 2.31
CA ALA A 387 18.96 -6.69 1.32
C ALA A 387 19.64 -5.43 1.90
N ALA A 388 18.91 -4.65 2.71
CA ALA A 388 19.41 -3.42 3.31
C ALA A 388 20.52 -3.65 4.37
N ARG A 389 20.64 -4.85 4.94
CA ARG A 389 21.78 -5.21 5.83
C ARG A 389 23.13 -5.13 5.12
N ARG A 390 23.14 -5.18 3.79
CA ARG A 390 24.34 -5.13 2.96
C ARG A 390 24.73 -3.71 2.53
N ILE A 391 23.95 -2.69 2.90
CA ILE A 391 24.28 -1.28 2.59
C ILE A 391 25.61 -0.90 3.28
N PRO A 392 26.57 -0.29 2.57
CA PRO A 392 27.82 0.15 3.15
C PRO A 392 27.61 1.13 4.31
N THR A 393 28.40 0.97 5.38
CA THR A 393 28.33 1.88 6.53
C THR A 393 28.76 3.29 6.12
N GLY A 394 27.97 4.29 6.48
CA GLY A 394 28.20 5.69 6.14
C GLY A 394 27.61 6.12 4.79
N ALA A 395 27.13 5.19 3.98
CA ALA A 395 26.47 5.51 2.71
C ALA A 395 25.11 6.20 2.89
N VAL A 396 24.66 6.86 1.83
CA VAL A 396 23.30 7.37 1.68
C VAL A 396 22.54 6.42 0.75
N ALA A 397 21.58 5.68 1.28
CA ALA A 397 20.70 4.83 0.49
C ALA A 397 19.54 5.67 -0.06
N MET A 398 19.59 6.01 -1.36
CA MET A 398 18.46 6.60 -2.06
C MET A 398 17.54 5.49 -2.55
N ILE A 399 16.38 5.39 -1.93
CA ILE A 399 15.33 4.44 -2.31
C ILE A 399 14.07 5.26 -2.58
N PRO A 400 13.48 5.14 -3.78
CA PRO A 400 12.27 5.89 -4.11
C PRO A 400 11.18 5.67 -3.06
N TRP A 401 10.45 6.72 -2.73
CA TRP A 401 9.30 6.59 -1.84
C TRP A 401 8.37 5.49 -2.34
N GLY A 402 8.05 4.57 -1.47
CA GLY A 402 7.24 3.38 -1.79
C GLY A 402 7.52 2.23 -0.84
N VAL A 403 7.12 1.05 -1.22
CA VAL A 403 7.09 -0.13 -0.33
C VAL A 403 8.46 -0.54 0.23
N HIS A 404 9.52 -0.48 -0.58
CA HIS A 404 10.88 -0.81 -0.11
C HIS A 404 11.41 0.26 0.84
N HIS A 405 11.20 1.55 0.51
CA HIS A 405 11.55 2.67 1.40
C HIS A 405 10.88 2.54 2.76
N ALA A 406 9.59 2.22 2.77
CA ALA A 406 8.82 2.03 3.98
C ALA A 406 9.30 0.84 4.82
N ALA A 407 9.56 -0.32 4.20
CA ALA A 407 10.03 -1.52 4.90
C ALA A 407 11.42 -1.28 5.53
N ILE A 408 12.36 -0.69 4.77
CA ILE A 408 13.71 -0.40 5.24
C ILE A 408 13.67 0.70 6.33
N GLY A 409 12.85 1.74 6.13
CA GLY A 409 12.63 2.78 7.14
C GLY A 409 12.03 2.23 8.42
N PHE A 410 11.10 1.29 8.34
CA PHE A 410 10.56 0.59 9.51
C PHE A 410 11.65 -0.15 10.28
N ALA A 411 12.47 -0.95 9.60
CA ALA A 411 13.55 -1.71 10.25
C ALA A 411 14.63 -0.79 10.84
N ARG A 412 14.95 0.35 10.19
CA ARG A 412 15.94 1.30 10.68
C ARG A 412 15.41 2.16 11.84
N ASP A 413 14.22 2.77 11.67
CA ASP A 413 13.75 3.84 12.55
C ASP A 413 12.80 3.36 13.66
N VAL A 414 12.09 2.23 13.44
CA VAL A 414 11.13 1.69 14.42
C VAL A 414 11.74 0.57 15.24
N THR A 415 12.35 -0.44 14.60
CA THR A 415 12.93 -1.59 15.32
C THR A 415 14.41 -1.42 15.63
N GLY A 416 15.14 -0.60 14.84
CA GLY A 416 16.58 -0.42 15.00
C GLY A 416 17.42 -1.65 14.66
N GLU A 417 16.85 -2.59 13.88
CA GLU A 417 17.56 -3.84 13.53
C GLU A 417 18.59 -3.67 12.41
N ILE A 418 18.48 -2.60 11.64
CA ILE A 418 19.45 -2.19 10.63
C ILE A 418 19.83 -0.72 10.83
N GLY A 419 21.01 -0.32 10.37
CA GLY A 419 21.46 1.07 10.51
C GLY A 419 22.88 1.24 9.95
N GLY A 420 23.51 2.36 10.30
CA GLY A 420 24.83 2.71 9.82
C GLY A 420 24.83 3.43 8.47
N PHE A 421 23.64 3.75 7.92
CA PHE A 421 23.46 4.49 6.69
C PHE A 421 22.32 5.52 6.82
N ASP A 422 22.30 6.52 5.95
CA ASP A 422 21.18 7.46 5.83
C ASP A 422 20.22 6.96 4.77
N LEU A 423 18.90 7.02 5.04
CA LEU A 423 17.85 6.68 4.10
C LEU A 423 17.20 7.96 3.58
N VAL A 424 17.17 8.14 2.26
CA VAL A 424 16.53 9.27 1.60
C VAL A 424 15.65 8.78 0.45
N ASP A 425 14.67 9.59 0.06
CA ASP A 425 13.83 9.32 -1.11
C ASP A 425 14.34 10.04 -2.37
N HIS A 426 13.63 9.88 -3.49
CA HIS A 426 13.94 10.47 -4.78
C HIS A 426 13.75 12.01 -4.84
N ASN A 427 13.20 12.64 -3.79
CA ASN A 427 13.05 14.09 -3.67
C ASN A 427 14.24 14.75 -2.96
N ALA A 428 15.13 13.96 -2.36
CA ALA A 428 16.32 14.48 -1.68
C ALA A 428 17.22 15.33 -2.60
N ASP A 429 17.93 16.27 -2.03
CA ASP A 429 18.94 17.04 -2.74
C ASP A 429 20.23 16.21 -2.93
N LEU A 430 20.21 15.35 -3.97
CA LEU A 430 21.33 14.48 -4.29
C LEU A 430 22.60 15.25 -4.66
N ARG A 431 22.46 16.48 -5.21
CA ARG A 431 23.59 17.35 -5.53
C ARG A 431 24.29 17.84 -4.27
N ALA A 432 23.54 18.23 -3.26
CA ALA A 432 24.11 18.62 -1.97
C ALA A 432 24.83 17.45 -1.29
N LEU A 433 24.23 16.25 -1.32
CA LEU A 433 24.85 15.02 -0.78
C LEU A 433 26.17 14.70 -1.49
N LYS A 434 26.19 14.74 -2.83
CA LYS A 434 27.42 14.58 -3.62
C LYS A 434 28.47 15.61 -3.24
N THR A 435 28.10 16.91 -3.17
CA THR A 435 29.01 18.00 -2.83
C THR A 435 29.63 17.83 -1.43
N ALA A 436 28.86 17.19 -0.52
CA ALA A 436 29.35 16.82 0.82
C ALA A 436 30.23 15.55 0.81
N GLY A 437 30.55 14.98 -0.36
CA GLY A 437 31.40 13.79 -0.48
C GLY A 437 30.75 12.51 0.02
N ARG A 438 29.40 12.44 0.05
CA ARG A 438 28.68 11.26 0.51
C ARG A 438 28.61 10.20 -0.60
N GLU A 439 28.87 8.95 -0.24
CA GLU A 439 28.60 7.80 -1.11
C GLU A 439 27.09 7.61 -1.24
N ILE A 440 26.56 7.60 -2.48
CA ILE A 440 25.13 7.39 -2.76
C ILE A 440 24.95 6.01 -3.36
N VAL A 441 24.11 5.19 -2.71
CA VAL A 441 23.78 3.85 -3.19
C VAL A 441 22.26 3.73 -3.40
N THR A 442 21.86 2.85 -4.32
CA THR A 442 20.46 2.55 -4.59
C THR A 442 20.29 1.07 -4.94
N LEU A 443 19.05 0.55 -4.88
CA LEU A 443 18.74 -0.79 -5.37
C LEU A 443 18.94 -0.87 -6.89
N SER A 444 19.42 -1.99 -7.38
CA SER A 444 19.69 -2.20 -8.82
C SER A 444 18.44 -2.04 -9.70
N ASP A 445 17.26 -2.35 -9.17
CA ASP A 445 15.98 -2.22 -9.87
C ASP A 445 15.45 -0.76 -9.93
N THR A 446 16.02 0.14 -9.15
CA THR A 446 15.68 1.58 -9.18
C THR A 446 15.85 2.17 -10.58
N PHE A 447 16.81 1.68 -11.35
CA PHE A 447 17.11 2.20 -12.69
C PHE A 447 16.03 1.93 -13.73
N TYR A 448 15.07 1.01 -13.48
CA TYR A 448 13.90 0.86 -14.36
C TYR A 448 12.99 2.08 -14.34
N ASN A 449 12.85 2.74 -13.19
CA ASN A 449 12.00 3.92 -13.02
C ASN A 449 12.79 5.23 -13.05
N PHE A 450 14.07 5.20 -12.66
CA PHE A 450 14.97 6.33 -12.56
C PHE A 450 16.25 6.02 -13.36
N PRO A 451 16.23 6.18 -14.70
CA PRO A 451 17.35 5.84 -15.56
C PRO A 451 18.58 6.74 -15.31
N ALA A 452 19.74 6.35 -15.83
CA ALA A 452 21.00 7.09 -15.62
C ALA A 452 20.92 8.59 -15.98
N SER A 453 20.08 8.96 -16.96
CA SER A 453 19.81 10.35 -17.31
C SER A 453 19.15 11.13 -16.16
N TRP A 454 18.17 10.53 -15.49
CA TRP A 454 17.54 11.15 -14.31
C TRP A 454 18.55 11.42 -13.19
N TRP A 455 19.45 10.48 -12.94
CA TRP A 455 20.52 10.63 -11.97
C TRP A 455 21.48 11.74 -12.36
N SER A 456 21.89 11.80 -13.63
CA SER A 456 22.74 12.87 -14.14
C SER A 456 22.12 14.26 -13.94
N ASP A 457 20.84 14.41 -14.22
CA ASP A 457 20.13 15.68 -14.04
C ASP A 457 20.08 16.08 -12.55
N ARG A 458 19.82 15.13 -11.65
CA ARG A 458 19.76 15.36 -10.21
C ARG A 458 21.11 15.68 -9.59
N LEU A 459 22.17 14.99 -10.03
CA LEU A 459 23.54 15.23 -9.56
C LEU A 459 24.21 16.45 -10.23
N GLY A 460 23.72 16.83 -11.41
CA GLY A 460 24.33 17.88 -12.25
C GLY A 460 25.67 17.47 -12.84
N ALA A 461 25.89 16.16 -13.06
CA ALA A 461 27.11 15.58 -13.62
C ALA A 461 26.81 14.22 -14.27
N PRO A 462 27.65 13.72 -15.19
CA PRO A 462 27.58 12.35 -15.65
C PRO A 462 27.62 11.36 -14.48
N VAL A 463 27.03 10.19 -14.66
CA VAL A 463 27.03 9.13 -13.63
C VAL A 463 27.86 7.95 -14.06
N TYR A 464 28.60 7.39 -13.09
CA TYR A 464 29.42 6.21 -13.20
C TYR A 464 28.94 5.21 -12.16
N LEU A 465 28.60 4.00 -12.61
CA LEU A 465 27.93 3.00 -11.77
C LEU A 465 28.91 1.90 -11.37
N HIS A 466 28.88 1.52 -10.11
CA HIS A 466 29.62 0.41 -9.53
C HIS A 466 28.69 -0.43 -8.67
N THR A 467 28.95 -1.71 -8.48
CA THR A 467 28.23 -2.50 -7.49
C THR A 467 28.84 -2.27 -6.11
N ALA A 468 28.09 -1.64 -5.20
CA ALA A 468 28.52 -1.38 -3.83
C ALA A 468 28.45 -2.65 -2.96
N ALA A 469 27.37 -3.41 -3.10
CA ALA A 469 27.10 -4.69 -2.42
C ALA A 469 26.10 -5.50 -3.26
N PRO A 470 25.90 -6.80 -2.98
CA PRO A 470 24.88 -7.59 -3.66
C PRO A 470 23.50 -6.90 -3.66
N GLY A 471 22.98 -6.61 -4.86
CA GLY A 471 21.72 -5.88 -5.05
C GLY A 471 21.81 -4.34 -4.99
N TRP A 472 22.98 -3.77 -4.62
CA TRP A 472 23.18 -2.33 -4.42
C TRP A 472 24.15 -1.74 -5.42
N VAL A 473 23.75 -0.66 -6.06
CA VAL A 473 24.54 0.10 -7.03
C VAL A 473 24.95 1.42 -6.41
N GLU A 474 26.24 1.72 -6.44
CA GLU A 474 26.81 3.04 -6.16
C GLU A 474 26.67 3.94 -7.37
N VAL A 475 26.21 5.16 -7.15
CA VAL A 475 26.06 6.20 -8.17
C VAL A 475 27.14 7.25 -7.95
N ALA A 476 28.28 7.07 -8.62
CA ALA A 476 29.40 8.00 -8.57
C ALA A 476 29.25 9.09 -9.64
N ALA A 477 29.80 10.26 -9.38
CA ALA A 477 29.80 11.39 -10.30
C ALA A 477 31.11 11.55 -11.10
N GLU A 478 32.10 10.73 -10.77
CA GLU A 478 33.41 10.68 -11.41
C GLU A 478 33.81 9.21 -11.62
N PRO A 479 34.51 8.88 -12.73
CA PRO A 479 35.00 7.53 -12.95
C PRO A 479 36.10 7.18 -11.97
N TRP A 480 36.17 5.95 -11.53
CA TRP A 480 37.31 5.47 -10.76
C TRP A 480 38.50 5.25 -11.69
N LEU A 481 39.39 6.21 -11.76
CA LEU A 481 40.60 6.16 -12.56
C LEU A 481 41.80 5.74 -11.73
N ALA A 482 42.66 4.88 -12.30
CA ALA A 482 43.92 4.55 -11.69
C ALA A 482 45.10 4.75 -12.64
N MET A 483 46.31 4.60 -12.12
CA MET A 483 47.52 4.58 -12.94
C MET A 483 47.45 3.39 -13.90
N PRO A 484 47.94 3.57 -15.16
CA PRO A 484 47.99 2.49 -16.11
C PRO A 484 48.69 1.25 -15.51
N ILE A 485 48.07 0.08 -15.71
CA ILE A 485 48.71 -1.18 -15.36
C ILE A 485 49.55 -1.63 -16.56
N ASP A 486 50.85 -1.83 -16.37
CA ASP A 486 51.72 -2.39 -17.40
C ASP A 486 51.41 -3.89 -17.58
N GLY A 487 51.08 -4.28 -18.82
CA GLY A 487 50.78 -5.68 -19.17
C GLY A 487 50.38 -5.86 -20.60
N ALA A 488 50.58 -7.04 -21.12
CA ALA A 488 50.03 -7.44 -22.45
C ALA A 488 48.65 -8.07 -22.25
N PHE A 489 47.60 -7.27 -22.39
CA PHE A 489 46.21 -7.71 -22.25
C PHE A 489 45.67 -8.23 -23.57
N GLN A 490 44.89 -9.31 -23.54
CA GLN A 490 44.30 -9.94 -24.73
C GLN A 490 42.90 -9.34 -25.06
N THR A 491 42.26 -8.70 -24.08
CA THR A 491 40.91 -8.13 -24.18
C THR A 491 40.91 -6.68 -23.72
N GLU A 492 40.00 -5.83 -24.24
CA GLU A 492 39.90 -4.39 -23.88
C GLU A 492 39.62 -4.15 -22.41
N VAL A 493 38.92 -5.10 -21.77
CA VAL A 493 38.57 -5.09 -20.33
C VAL A 493 39.05 -6.40 -19.71
N VAL A 494 39.69 -6.31 -18.53
CA VAL A 494 40.24 -7.46 -17.81
C VAL A 494 39.81 -7.45 -16.35
N PRO A 495 39.62 -8.61 -15.70
CA PRO A 495 39.37 -8.67 -14.27
C PRO A 495 40.67 -8.49 -13.47
N ILE A 496 40.56 -7.67 -12.43
CA ILE A 496 41.65 -7.47 -11.48
C ILE A 496 41.24 -8.05 -10.13
N THR A 497 42.09 -8.93 -9.58
CA THR A 497 41.89 -9.55 -8.24
C THR A 497 40.45 -10.08 -8.00
N PRO A 498 39.93 -10.92 -8.91
CA PRO A 498 38.61 -11.53 -8.66
C PRO A 498 38.69 -12.45 -7.45
N ARG A 499 37.61 -12.42 -6.65
CA ARG A 499 37.54 -13.24 -5.42
C ARG A 499 36.11 -13.71 -5.17
N LEU A 500 36.00 -14.83 -4.45
CA LEU A 500 34.71 -15.28 -3.93
C LEU A 500 34.50 -14.71 -2.54
N VAL A 501 33.31 -14.18 -2.33
CA VAL A 501 32.81 -13.75 -1.02
C VAL A 501 31.60 -14.63 -0.70
N CYS A 502 31.66 -15.33 0.44
CA CYS A 502 30.62 -16.28 0.85
C CYS A 502 30.02 -15.84 2.18
N ASP A 503 28.69 -15.84 2.25
CA ASP A 503 27.95 -15.73 3.50
C ASP A 503 27.04 -16.96 3.70
N ALA A 504 26.13 -16.92 4.67
CA ALA A 504 25.23 -18.02 4.96
C ALA A 504 24.22 -18.30 3.81
N GLU A 505 23.93 -17.31 2.96
CA GLU A 505 22.86 -17.35 1.97
C GLU A 505 23.35 -17.36 0.54
N LEU A 506 24.49 -16.72 0.27
CA LEU A 506 25.00 -16.52 -1.09
C LEU A 506 26.50 -16.74 -1.23
N ILE A 507 26.88 -17.00 -2.48
CA ILE A 507 28.25 -16.96 -3.01
C ILE A 507 28.29 -15.78 -3.97
N ALA A 508 29.21 -14.84 -3.82
CA ALA A 508 29.34 -13.72 -4.74
C ALA A 508 30.72 -13.68 -5.38
N VAL A 509 30.78 -13.46 -6.69
CA VAL A 509 32.01 -13.07 -7.38
C VAL A 509 32.17 -11.57 -7.24
N ASP A 510 33.17 -11.11 -6.50
CA ASP A 510 33.56 -9.70 -6.39
C ASP A 510 34.74 -9.46 -7.32
N VAL A 511 34.53 -8.70 -8.38
CA VAL A 511 35.53 -8.42 -9.40
C VAL A 511 35.67 -6.94 -9.64
N LEU A 512 36.91 -6.48 -9.78
CA LEU A 512 37.24 -5.14 -10.25
C LEU A 512 37.63 -5.25 -11.73
N TRP A 513 36.72 -4.84 -12.60
CA TRP A 513 37.02 -4.77 -14.04
C TRP A 513 37.87 -3.56 -14.34
N TYR A 514 38.89 -3.70 -15.22
CA TYR A 514 39.77 -2.62 -15.66
C TYR A 514 39.76 -2.48 -17.17
N ALA A 515 39.45 -1.29 -17.66
CA ALA A 515 39.52 -0.92 -19.07
C ALA A 515 40.90 -0.34 -19.40
N HIS A 516 41.82 -1.14 -19.92
CA HIS A 516 43.16 -0.64 -20.26
C HIS A 516 43.15 0.23 -21.52
N VAL A 517 42.15 0.11 -22.38
CA VAL A 517 41.79 0.98 -23.49
C VAL A 517 40.31 1.31 -23.40
N GLN A 518 39.86 2.33 -24.12
CA GLN A 518 38.44 2.59 -24.21
C GLN A 518 37.76 1.44 -24.95
N PRO A 519 36.75 0.74 -24.36
CA PRO A 519 36.09 -0.38 -24.99
C PRO A 519 35.32 0.05 -26.23
N THR A 520 35.40 -0.78 -27.27
CA THR A 520 34.80 -0.48 -28.58
C THR A 520 33.48 -1.21 -28.83
N ARG A 521 33.18 -2.26 -28.04
CA ARG A 521 31.95 -3.04 -28.12
C ARG A 521 31.41 -3.41 -26.73
N ASP A 522 30.09 -3.59 -26.67
CA ASP A 522 29.44 -4.09 -25.48
C ASP A 522 29.56 -5.61 -25.40
N LEU A 523 29.89 -6.11 -24.24
CA LEU A 523 29.93 -7.54 -23.93
C LEU A 523 29.01 -7.82 -22.74
N SER A 524 28.44 -9.01 -22.74
CA SER A 524 27.68 -9.56 -21.63
C SER A 524 28.61 -10.28 -20.66
N VAL A 525 28.16 -10.42 -19.43
CA VAL A 525 28.88 -11.13 -18.36
C VAL A 525 28.19 -12.46 -18.12
N PHE A 526 28.93 -13.55 -18.05
CA PHE A 526 28.46 -14.82 -17.53
C PHE A 526 29.11 -15.12 -16.17
N VAL A 527 28.31 -15.69 -15.25
CA VAL A 527 28.79 -16.18 -13.95
C VAL A 527 28.04 -17.46 -13.63
N HIS A 528 28.77 -18.58 -13.65
CA HIS A 528 28.22 -19.92 -13.54
C HIS A 528 28.84 -20.66 -12.36
N LEU A 529 28.02 -21.10 -11.40
CA LEU A 529 28.41 -22.07 -10.40
C LEU A 529 28.38 -23.47 -11.04
N ILE A 530 29.47 -24.19 -11.00
CA ILE A 530 29.61 -25.54 -11.57
C ILE A 530 29.83 -26.59 -10.49
N ASP A 531 29.32 -27.79 -10.75
CA ASP A 531 29.59 -28.97 -9.92
C ASP A 531 30.90 -29.66 -10.29
N SER A 532 31.22 -30.78 -9.63
CA SER A 532 32.44 -31.58 -9.89
C SER A 532 32.47 -32.25 -11.26
N SER A 533 31.34 -32.33 -11.98
CA SER A 533 31.25 -32.82 -13.35
C SER A 533 31.41 -31.70 -14.41
N GLY A 534 31.47 -30.45 -13.99
CA GLY A 534 31.48 -29.27 -14.86
C GLY A 534 30.09 -28.80 -15.30
N ALA A 535 29.02 -29.38 -14.77
CA ALA A 535 27.67 -28.93 -15.09
C ALA A 535 27.30 -27.64 -14.36
N VAL A 536 26.64 -26.71 -15.06
CA VAL A 536 26.15 -25.46 -14.46
C VAL A 536 24.95 -25.76 -13.55
N ILE A 537 25.08 -25.43 -12.26
CA ILE A 537 24.02 -25.65 -11.25
C ILE A 537 23.33 -24.35 -10.79
N ALA A 538 23.98 -23.20 -11.02
CA ALA A 538 23.38 -21.88 -10.84
C ALA A 538 24.10 -20.86 -11.76
N GLN A 539 23.41 -19.77 -12.10
CA GLN A 539 23.98 -18.72 -12.95
C GLN A 539 23.49 -17.33 -12.54
N ALA A 540 24.32 -16.30 -12.82
CA ALA A 540 24.03 -14.89 -12.59
C ALA A 540 24.48 -14.05 -13.79
N ASP A 541 24.06 -14.44 -14.99
CA ASP A 541 24.43 -13.79 -16.24
C ASP A 541 23.78 -12.42 -16.38
N GLN A 542 24.53 -11.47 -16.94
CA GLN A 542 24.07 -10.09 -17.11
C GLN A 542 24.44 -9.62 -18.53
N ARG A 543 23.52 -8.84 -19.15
CA ARG A 543 23.75 -8.28 -20.48
C ARG A 543 24.87 -7.23 -20.55
N ALA A 544 25.24 -6.66 -19.41
CA ALA A 544 26.36 -5.74 -19.22
C ALA A 544 26.72 -5.73 -17.72
N PRO A 545 27.91 -5.26 -17.31
CA PRO A 545 28.26 -5.07 -15.90
C PRO A 545 27.27 -4.19 -15.13
N VAL A 546 27.33 -4.28 -13.80
CA VAL A 546 26.51 -3.52 -12.83
C VAL A 546 25.01 -3.75 -13.10
N TYR A 547 24.59 -5.03 -13.01
CA TYR A 547 23.20 -5.45 -13.24
C TYR A 547 22.63 -5.09 -14.63
N GLY A 548 23.53 -4.94 -15.63
CA GLY A 548 23.15 -4.55 -16.99
C GLY A 548 23.02 -3.04 -17.21
N TRP A 549 23.35 -2.22 -16.22
CA TRP A 549 23.19 -0.76 -16.29
C TRP A 549 24.45 -0.01 -16.74
N ARG A 550 25.60 -0.69 -16.87
CA ARG A 550 26.88 -0.07 -17.25
C ARG A 550 27.50 -0.76 -18.48
N PRO A 551 26.98 -0.53 -19.72
CA PRO A 551 27.57 -1.09 -20.94
C PRO A 551 29.03 -0.69 -21.10
N LEU A 552 29.88 -1.60 -21.63
CA LEU A 552 31.34 -1.37 -21.71
C LEU A 552 31.69 -0.14 -22.55
N THR A 553 30.96 0.10 -23.63
CA THR A 553 31.18 1.28 -24.52
C THR A 553 31.01 2.64 -23.82
N THR A 554 30.42 2.64 -22.61
CA THR A 554 30.28 3.85 -21.77
C THR A 554 31.49 4.10 -20.85
N TRP A 555 32.47 3.17 -20.85
CA TRP A 555 33.65 3.29 -19.97
C TRP A 555 34.71 4.15 -20.65
N VAL A 556 35.56 4.75 -19.82
CA VAL A 556 36.71 5.50 -20.30
C VAL A 556 38.00 4.69 -20.14
N GLN A 557 39.05 5.07 -20.85
CA GLN A 557 40.34 4.42 -20.72
C GLN A 557 40.88 4.56 -19.27
N HIS A 558 41.46 3.50 -18.74
CA HIS A 558 41.98 3.38 -17.36
C HIS A 558 40.91 3.44 -16.26
N GLU A 559 39.65 3.23 -16.62
CA GLU A 559 38.57 3.14 -15.66
C GLU A 559 38.53 1.78 -14.97
N TYR A 560 38.23 1.79 -13.68
CA TYR A 560 37.88 0.63 -12.89
C TYR A 560 36.38 0.64 -12.61
N VAL A 561 35.74 -0.52 -12.80
CA VAL A 561 34.35 -0.75 -12.45
C VAL A 561 34.26 -1.96 -11.55
N ARG A 562 33.86 -1.77 -10.31
CA ARG A 562 33.58 -2.87 -9.40
C ARG A 562 32.24 -3.49 -9.71
N ASP A 563 32.20 -4.82 -9.78
CA ASP A 563 30.97 -5.56 -9.96
C ASP A 563 30.91 -6.78 -9.04
N ILE A 564 29.69 -7.10 -8.54
CA ILE A 564 29.45 -8.19 -7.62
C ILE A 564 28.29 -9.02 -8.15
N TYR A 565 28.55 -10.29 -8.43
CA TYR A 565 27.59 -11.22 -9.01
C TYR A 565 27.16 -12.24 -7.96
N PRO A 566 25.97 -12.09 -7.34
CA PRO A 566 25.49 -13.03 -6.34
C PRO A 566 24.92 -14.30 -6.98
N LEU A 567 25.32 -15.45 -6.43
CA LEU A 567 24.79 -16.77 -6.73
C LEU A 567 24.17 -17.36 -5.45
N PRO A 568 23.15 -18.23 -5.56
CA PRO A 568 22.64 -18.93 -4.39
C PRO A 568 23.72 -19.85 -3.79
N ARG A 569 23.76 -19.96 -2.46
CA ARG A 569 24.67 -20.88 -1.79
C ARG A 569 24.22 -22.33 -2.01
N MET A 570 24.93 -23.01 -2.88
CA MET A 570 24.71 -24.41 -3.25
C MET A 570 26.03 -25.18 -3.26
N PRO A 571 26.02 -26.51 -3.04
CA PRO A 571 27.23 -27.33 -3.18
C PRO A 571 27.74 -27.29 -4.63
N GLY A 572 28.89 -26.70 -4.84
CA GLY A 572 29.55 -26.57 -6.14
C GLY A 572 31.04 -26.87 -6.01
N SER A 573 31.78 -26.89 -7.12
CA SER A 573 33.23 -27.10 -7.15
C SER A 573 34.02 -25.83 -7.49
N ALA A 574 33.43 -24.98 -8.35
CA ALA A 574 34.06 -23.75 -8.80
C ALA A 574 33.03 -22.78 -9.35
N VAL A 575 33.42 -21.52 -9.57
CA VAL A 575 32.67 -20.53 -10.29
C VAL A 575 33.43 -20.12 -11.54
N ASN A 576 32.81 -20.32 -12.70
CA ASN A 576 33.29 -19.81 -13.98
C ASN A 576 32.65 -18.45 -14.24
N PHE A 577 33.45 -17.45 -14.59
CA PHE A 577 32.93 -16.13 -14.94
C PHE A 577 33.75 -15.54 -16.09
N GLY A 578 33.17 -14.57 -16.78
CA GLY A 578 33.86 -13.91 -17.89
C GLY A 578 32.95 -13.02 -18.73
N LEU A 579 33.48 -12.66 -19.89
CA LEU A 579 32.80 -11.81 -20.87
C LEU A 579 32.52 -12.59 -22.15
N TYR A 580 31.34 -12.36 -22.74
CA TYR A 580 30.97 -12.97 -24.00
C TYR A 580 30.26 -11.99 -24.93
N ALA A 581 30.37 -12.20 -26.22
CA ALA A 581 29.63 -11.52 -27.26
C ALA A 581 28.42 -12.36 -27.68
N VAL A 582 27.28 -11.70 -27.89
CA VAL A 582 26.15 -12.32 -28.59
C VAL A 582 26.33 -12.08 -30.08
N LEU A 583 26.38 -13.16 -30.85
CA LEU A 583 26.58 -13.12 -32.32
C LEU A 583 25.25 -12.81 -33.04
N PRO A 584 25.31 -12.28 -34.29
CA PRO A 584 24.10 -11.96 -35.05
C PRO A 584 23.20 -13.18 -35.37
N ASP A 585 23.76 -14.38 -35.35
CA ASP A 585 23.04 -15.65 -35.54
C ASP A 585 22.40 -16.19 -34.26
N GLY A 586 22.56 -15.48 -33.14
CA GLY A 586 22.08 -15.87 -31.80
C GLY A 586 23.05 -16.80 -31.07
N GLY A 587 24.23 -17.09 -31.62
CA GLY A 587 25.30 -17.80 -30.96
C GLY A 587 26.05 -16.93 -29.94
N PHE A 588 26.98 -17.55 -29.19
CA PHE A 588 27.79 -16.89 -28.20
C PHE A 588 29.27 -17.13 -28.44
N GLU A 589 30.09 -16.09 -28.28
CA GLU A 589 31.54 -16.16 -28.34
C GLU A 589 32.12 -15.72 -26.98
N ASN A 590 32.79 -16.63 -26.26
CA ASN A 590 33.50 -16.27 -25.03
C ASN A 590 34.75 -15.45 -25.41
N VAL A 591 34.78 -14.20 -24.92
CA VAL A 591 35.90 -13.27 -25.11
C VAL A 591 36.91 -13.41 -23.99
N LEU A 592 36.43 -13.65 -22.78
CA LEU A 592 37.23 -13.88 -21.57
C LEU A 592 36.55 -14.93 -20.72
N SER A 593 37.33 -15.85 -20.14
CA SER A 593 36.81 -16.87 -19.20
C SER A 593 37.83 -17.15 -18.12
N GLU A 594 37.42 -17.08 -16.88
CA GLU A 594 38.21 -17.41 -15.69
C GLU A 594 37.42 -18.34 -14.77
N THR A 595 38.18 -19.11 -13.97
CA THR A 595 37.64 -20.08 -13.01
C THR A 595 38.18 -19.80 -11.63
N LEU A 596 37.31 -19.63 -10.65
CA LEU A 596 37.63 -19.50 -9.23
C LEU A 596 37.23 -20.79 -8.50
N PRO A 597 38.17 -21.49 -7.82
CA PRO A 597 37.83 -22.64 -6.98
C PRO A 597 36.87 -22.20 -5.86
N LEU A 598 35.91 -23.05 -5.51
CA LEU A 598 34.95 -22.77 -4.46
C LEU A 598 35.51 -23.19 -3.09
N ASP A 599 36.23 -22.28 -2.43
CA ASP A 599 36.78 -22.43 -1.08
C ASP A 599 35.94 -21.65 -0.07
N CYS A 600 34.62 -21.88 -0.04
CA CYS A 600 33.75 -21.28 0.98
C CYS A 600 33.70 -22.14 2.24
N PRO A 601 34.00 -21.60 3.43
CA PRO A 601 33.94 -22.34 4.70
C PRO A 601 32.53 -22.79 5.09
#